data_0b89babd359e47f2d943178ce9f34049
#
_entry.id   0b89babd359e47f2d943178ce9f34049
#
_cell.length_a   1.000
_cell.length_b   1.000
_cell.length_c   1.000
_cell.angle_alpha   90.00
_cell.angle_beta   90.00
_cell.angle_gamma   90.00
#
_symmetry.space_group_name_H-M   'P 1'
#
loop_
_entity.id
_entity.type
_entity.pdbx_description
1 polymer ?
#
loop_
_entity_poly.entity_id
_entity_poly.type
_entity_poly.pdbx_seq_one_letter_code
_entity_poly.pdbx_strand_id
1 'polypeptide(L)'
;MNPAIVVVGSLNMDFVVTVDCLPAPGETVLGRGFQMIPGGKGANQACAAAKLGGPAGSVRMAGRVGYDLFADHLKASLSAAGVDVTAIHATRAQPTGVALIWVDRRGQNSIVVASGANHELLPVDVAALRPIFRGARFVLFQLETPLDTVARALEAAREEGARTVLDPAPAQPLPKELLARVDVLTPNESEACRLLGRPVERLSPEEAPALAGELRNLGPETIVLKLGEHGCYCLSAALEKFVPGFPVEVRDTTAAGDTFNAALTVALAEGRLLEDALRFANAAAAISVTRLGAQASVPGRSEVEEFLRSRMLS
;
A
#
# COMPACT_ATOMS: atom_id res chain seq x y z
N MET A 1 23.94 1.31 -6.09
CA MET A 1 22.96 1.95 -7.01
C MET A 1 21.96 2.69 -6.15
N ASN A 2 21.51 3.89 -6.56
CA ASN A 2 20.40 4.54 -5.88
C ASN A 2 19.10 3.74 -6.14
N PRO A 3 18.22 3.53 -5.15
CA PRO A 3 16.98 2.81 -5.37
C PRO A 3 16.08 3.59 -6.32
N ALA A 4 15.40 2.88 -7.24
CA ALA A 4 14.41 3.51 -8.12
C ALA A 4 13.14 3.90 -7.35
N ILE A 5 12.82 3.14 -6.29
CA ILE A 5 11.62 3.29 -5.45
C ILE A 5 12.02 3.23 -3.98
N VAL A 6 11.49 4.17 -3.20
CA VAL A 6 11.57 4.15 -1.75
C VAL A 6 10.14 4.00 -1.19
N VAL A 7 9.98 3.17 -0.17
CA VAL A 7 8.72 3.07 0.58
C VAL A 7 8.98 3.57 2.00
N VAL A 8 8.23 4.56 2.44
CA VAL A 8 8.23 5.06 3.82
C VAL A 8 6.92 4.65 4.45
N GLY A 9 6.95 3.76 5.45
CA GLY A 9 5.70 3.26 6.00
C GLY A 9 5.88 2.23 7.11
N SER A 10 4.78 1.55 7.40
CA SER A 10 4.61 0.62 8.51
C SER A 10 5.15 -0.77 8.25
N LEU A 11 5.53 -1.43 9.35
CA LEU A 11 5.84 -2.85 9.43
C LEU A 11 5.05 -3.44 10.59
N ASN A 12 4.24 -4.46 10.35
CA ASN A 12 3.45 -5.14 11.37
C ASN A 12 3.67 -6.65 11.31
N MET A 13 3.60 -7.30 12.47
CA MET A 13 3.36 -8.75 12.52
C MET A 13 1.87 -8.97 12.67
N ASP A 14 1.26 -9.60 11.67
CA ASP A 14 -0.17 -9.90 11.65
C ASP A 14 -0.43 -11.25 12.31
N PHE A 15 -1.30 -11.25 13.34
CA PHE A 15 -1.74 -12.43 14.07
C PHE A 15 -3.14 -12.79 13.59
N VAL A 16 -3.23 -13.80 12.76
CA VAL A 16 -4.48 -14.22 12.12
C VAL A 16 -5.04 -15.45 12.83
N VAL A 17 -6.30 -15.36 13.29
CA VAL A 17 -7.04 -16.48 13.89
C VAL A 17 -8.35 -16.66 13.13
N THR A 18 -8.62 -17.88 12.66
CA THR A 18 -9.91 -18.24 12.09
C THR A 18 -10.88 -18.62 13.21
N VAL A 19 -12.08 -18.07 13.19
CA VAL A 19 -13.16 -18.34 14.16
C VAL A 19 -14.44 -18.76 13.45
N ASP A 20 -15.34 -19.41 14.15
CA ASP A 20 -16.65 -19.77 13.58
C ASP A 20 -17.56 -18.54 13.43
N CYS A 21 -17.48 -17.62 14.40
CA CYS A 21 -18.13 -16.32 14.40
C CYS A 21 -17.25 -15.31 15.14
N LEU A 22 -17.37 -14.03 14.82
CA LEU A 22 -16.68 -12.97 15.56
C LEU A 22 -17.25 -12.88 16.98
N PRO A 23 -16.39 -12.77 18.04
CA PRO A 23 -16.85 -12.70 19.41
C PRO A 23 -17.65 -11.41 19.69
N ALA A 24 -18.75 -11.54 20.42
CA ALA A 24 -19.44 -10.40 21.01
C ALA A 24 -18.68 -9.86 22.24
N PRO A 25 -18.95 -8.61 22.69
CA PRO A 25 -18.36 -8.09 23.92
C PRO A 25 -18.57 -9.02 25.12
N GLY A 26 -17.47 -9.42 25.77
CA GLY A 26 -17.50 -10.34 26.91
C GLY A 26 -17.54 -11.83 26.55
N GLU A 27 -17.60 -12.18 25.28
CA GLU A 27 -17.62 -13.57 24.81
C GLU A 27 -16.21 -14.12 24.60
N THR A 28 -16.02 -15.39 24.94
CA THR A 28 -14.83 -16.16 24.60
C THR A 28 -15.18 -17.20 23.55
N VAL A 29 -14.56 -17.11 22.37
CA VAL A 29 -14.74 -18.10 21.29
C VAL A 29 -13.44 -18.86 21.08
N LEU A 30 -13.56 -20.15 20.71
CA LEU A 30 -12.40 -20.98 20.35
C LEU A 30 -12.08 -20.75 18.87
N GLY A 31 -10.84 -20.32 18.59
CA GLY A 31 -10.32 -20.18 17.23
C GLY A 31 -9.81 -21.50 16.66
N ARG A 32 -9.71 -21.56 15.34
CA ARG A 32 -9.09 -22.66 14.59
C ARG A 32 -7.95 -22.09 13.74
N GLY A 33 -6.78 -22.66 13.88
CA GLY A 33 -5.60 -22.18 13.19
C GLY A 33 -5.13 -20.82 13.71
N PHE A 34 -3.83 -20.72 13.88
CA PHE A 34 -3.15 -19.47 14.24
C PHE A 34 -2.00 -19.28 13.26
N GLN A 35 -1.86 -18.08 12.72
CA GLN A 35 -0.78 -17.74 11.81
C GLN A 35 -0.16 -16.41 12.22
N MET A 36 1.17 -16.33 12.13
CA MET A 36 1.92 -15.07 12.18
C MET A 36 2.40 -14.76 10.77
N ILE A 37 1.96 -13.64 10.23
CA ILE A 37 2.18 -13.27 8.83
C ILE A 37 2.86 -11.90 8.79
N PRO A 38 3.98 -11.73 8.04
CA PRO A 38 4.53 -10.42 7.78
C PRO A 38 3.52 -9.52 7.07
N GLY A 39 3.25 -8.34 7.64
CA GLY A 39 2.28 -7.37 7.16
C GLY A 39 2.71 -5.94 7.40
N GLY A 40 1.72 -5.04 7.46
CA GLY A 40 1.90 -3.59 7.45
C GLY A 40 1.91 -3.06 6.01
N LYS A 41 1.14 -1.98 5.77
CA LYS A 41 0.96 -1.43 4.40
C LYS A 41 2.29 -1.06 3.74
N GLY A 42 3.20 -0.43 4.48
CA GLY A 42 4.53 -0.11 3.96
C GLY A 42 5.31 -1.35 3.55
N ALA A 43 5.37 -2.37 4.41
CA ALA A 43 6.07 -3.62 4.12
C ALA A 43 5.43 -4.39 2.96
N ASN A 44 4.09 -4.41 2.87
CA ASN A 44 3.37 -5.04 1.77
C ASN A 44 3.70 -4.36 0.43
N GLN A 45 3.65 -3.02 0.37
CA GLN A 45 3.97 -2.26 -0.83
C GLN A 45 5.45 -2.41 -1.23
N ALA A 46 6.38 -2.43 -0.25
CA ALA A 46 7.79 -2.65 -0.52
C ALA A 46 8.06 -4.06 -1.08
N CYS A 47 7.48 -5.09 -0.46
CA CYS A 47 7.56 -6.47 -0.92
C CYS A 47 7.00 -6.61 -2.35
N ALA A 48 5.82 -6.04 -2.60
CA ALA A 48 5.19 -6.09 -3.91
C ALA A 48 6.02 -5.33 -4.97
N ALA A 49 6.53 -4.16 -4.64
CA ALA A 49 7.39 -3.41 -5.55
C ALA A 49 8.69 -4.17 -5.90
N ALA A 50 9.28 -4.88 -4.95
CA ALA A 50 10.48 -5.67 -5.19
C ALA A 50 10.21 -6.90 -6.07
N LYS A 51 9.10 -7.62 -5.86
CA LYS A 51 8.71 -8.79 -6.67
C LYS A 51 8.32 -8.40 -8.11
N LEU A 52 7.74 -7.21 -8.30
CA LEU A 52 7.27 -6.71 -9.60
C LEU A 52 8.30 -5.85 -10.33
N GLY A 53 9.30 -5.32 -9.61
CA GLY A 53 10.27 -4.37 -10.13
C GLY A 53 11.52 -5.00 -10.74
N GLY A 54 12.59 -4.22 -10.74
CA GLY A 54 13.89 -4.59 -11.28
C GLY A 54 14.75 -5.42 -10.33
N PRO A 55 16.07 -5.38 -10.49
CA PRO A 55 17.00 -6.20 -9.72
C PRO A 55 16.92 -5.91 -8.21
N ALA A 56 17.37 -6.88 -7.41
CA ALA A 56 17.41 -6.76 -5.94
C ALA A 56 18.10 -5.43 -5.52
N GLY A 57 17.51 -4.76 -4.52
CA GLY A 57 17.96 -3.45 -4.04
C GLY A 57 17.48 -2.24 -4.85
N SER A 58 16.67 -2.44 -5.90
CA SER A 58 15.98 -1.34 -6.60
C SER A 58 14.86 -0.71 -5.78
N VAL A 59 14.41 -1.40 -4.73
CA VAL A 59 13.40 -0.94 -3.76
C VAL A 59 14.05 -0.88 -2.39
N ARG A 60 13.92 0.26 -1.71
CA ARG A 60 14.35 0.44 -0.33
C ARG A 60 13.16 0.78 0.55
N MET A 61 13.11 0.19 1.75
CA MET A 61 12.10 0.52 2.74
C MET A 61 12.71 1.29 3.91
N ALA A 62 12.06 2.39 4.30
CA ALA A 62 12.30 3.13 5.52
C ALA A 62 11.13 2.96 6.48
N GLY A 63 11.42 2.67 7.75
CA GLY A 63 10.41 2.45 8.78
C GLY A 63 11.02 2.22 10.15
N ARG A 64 10.16 1.92 11.13
CA ARG A 64 10.56 1.61 12.50
C ARG A 64 10.04 0.24 12.94
N VAL A 65 10.87 -0.48 13.68
CA VAL A 65 10.54 -1.74 14.35
C VAL A 65 11.03 -1.69 15.81
N GLY A 66 10.53 -2.58 16.66
CA GLY A 66 11.02 -2.74 18.03
C GLY A 66 12.35 -3.51 18.10
N TYR A 67 12.87 -3.70 19.33
CA TYR A 67 13.96 -4.63 19.63
C TYR A 67 13.37 -5.98 20.04
N ASP A 68 12.78 -6.70 19.09
CA ASP A 68 12.08 -7.96 19.33
C ASP A 68 12.23 -8.93 18.15
N LEU A 69 11.77 -10.16 18.34
CA LEU A 69 11.84 -11.22 17.32
C LEU A 69 11.03 -10.91 16.07
N PHE A 70 9.98 -10.08 16.19
CA PHE A 70 9.16 -9.68 15.04
C PHE A 70 9.95 -8.77 14.09
N ALA A 71 10.78 -7.87 14.64
CA ALA A 71 11.66 -7.02 13.86
C ALA A 71 12.60 -7.82 12.94
N ASP A 72 13.24 -8.86 13.48
CA ASP A 72 14.15 -9.70 12.71
C ASP A 72 13.41 -10.49 11.63
N HIS A 73 12.23 -11.03 11.97
CA HIS A 73 11.41 -11.78 11.02
C HIS A 73 10.95 -10.89 9.85
N LEU A 74 10.43 -9.68 10.14
CA LEU A 74 9.95 -8.74 9.13
C LEU A 74 11.08 -8.27 8.20
N LYS A 75 12.25 -7.93 8.75
CA LYS A 75 13.42 -7.56 7.95
C LYS A 75 13.91 -8.72 7.08
N ALA A 76 13.95 -9.93 7.62
CA ALA A 76 14.35 -11.13 6.87
C ALA A 76 13.38 -11.41 5.71
N SER A 77 12.06 -11.30 5.94
CA SER A 77 11.03 -11.48 4.90
C SER A 77 11.21 -10.46 3.75
N LEU A 78 11.38 -9.18 4.09
CA LEU A 78 11.59 -8.13 3.08
C LEU A 78 12.91 -8.31 2.32
N SER A 79 14.00 -8.64 3.01
CA SER A 79 15.28 -8.95 2.38
C SER A 79 15.19 -10.13 1.42
N ALA A 80 14.48 -11.20 1.80
CA ALA A 80 14.24 -12.35 0.93
C ALA A 80 13.42 -12.00 -0.32
N ALA A 81 12.55 -10.98 -0.24
CA ALA A 81 11.83 -10.43 -1.38
C ALA A 81 12.68 -9.48 -2.25
N GLY A 82 13.92 -9.17 -1.86
CA GLY A 82 14.83 -8.28 -2.59
C GLY A 82 14.77 -6.80 -2.18
N VAL A 83 14.09 -6.47 -1.08
CA VAL A 83 14.03 -5.10 -0.55
C VAL A 83 15.31 -4.77 0.22
N ASP A 84 15.87 -3.58 -0.01
CA ASP A 84 16.92 -3.01 0.85
C ASP A 84 16.29 -2.51 2.16
N VAL A 85 16.63 -3.17 3.26
CA VAL A 85 16.09 -2.91 4.62
C VAL A 85 17.01 -2.06 5.48
N THR A 86 18.07 -1.49 4.93
CA THR A 86 19.11 -0.74 5.69
C THR A 86 18.57 0.52 6.36
N ALA A 87 17.46 1.08 5.87
CA ALA A 87 16.78 2.23 6.45
C ALA A 87 15.61 1.83 7.40
N ILE A 88 15.47 0.56 7.77
CA ILE A 88 14.56 0.12 8.82
C ILE A 88 15.32 0.10 10.14
N HIS A 89 15.02 1.07 11.01
CA HIS A 89 15.72 1.24 12.29
C HIS A 89 14.90 0.70 13.47
N ALA A 90 15.59 0.09 14.44
CA ALA A 90 14.95 -0.41 15.63
C ALA A 90 14.87 0.68 16.72
N THR A 91 13.80 0.67 17.52
CA THR A 91 13.61 1.53 18.70
C THR A 91 13.42 0.68 19.95
N ARG A 92 13.85 1.21 21.12
CA ARG A 92 13.57 0.62 22.43
C ARG A 92 12.31 1.20 23.09
N ALA A 93 11.72 2.24 22.50
CA ALA A 93 10.58 2.94 23.08
C ALA A 93 9.28 2.13 22.98
N GLN A 94 9.12 1.36 21.89
CA GLN A 94 7.92 0.58 21.61
C GLN A 94 8.28 -0.77 20.97
N PRO A 95 7.45 -1.81 21.16
CA PRO A 95 7.57 -3.06 20.41
C PRO A 95 7.23 -2.84 18.93
N THR A 96 7.61 -3.80 18.09
CA THR A 96 7.18 -3.85 16.68
C THR A 96 5.65 -3.81 16.58
N GLY A 97 5.12 -3.10 15.57
CA GLY A 97 3.68 -3.02 15.32
C GLY A 97 3.07 -4.40 15.08
N VAL A 98 1.84 -4.59 15.53
CA VAL A 98 1.09 -5.82 15.34
C VAL A 98 -0.34 -5.53 14.88
N ALA A 99 -0.91 -6.45 14.08
CA ALA A 99 -2.32 -6.49 13.79
C ALA A 99 -2.93 -7.78 14.34
N LEU A 100 -4.03 -7.67 15.07
CA LEU A 100 -4.83 -8.78 15.54
C LEU A 100 -6.02 -8.93 14.60
N ILE A 101 -6.11 -10.08 13.92
CA ILE A 101 -7.06 -10.31 12.83
C ILE A 101 -7.87 -11.55 13.14
N TRP A 102 -9.18 -11.41 13.28
CA TRP A 102 -10.13 -12.51 13.35
C TRP A 102 -10.85 -12.64 12.00
N VAL A 103 -10.92 -13.85 11.48
CA VAL A 103 -11.60 -14.14 10.21
C VAL A 103 -12.68 -15.19 10.46
N ASP A 104 -13.93 -14.89 10.18
CA ASP A 104 -15.06 -15.81 10.34
C ASP A 104 -15.20 -16.76 9.14
N ARG A 105 -16.11 -17.76 9.25
CA ARG A 105 -16.40 -18.74 8.16
C ARG A 105 -16.92 -18.11 6.87
N ARG A 106 -17.42 -16.87 6.92
CA ARG A 106 -17.92 -16.14 5.75
C ARG A 106 -16.86 -15.25 5.13
N GLY A 107 -15.62 -15.29 5.68
CA GLY A 107 -14.53 -14.44 5.25
C GLY A 107 -14.62 -12.99 5.76
N GLN A 108 -15.56 -12.68 6.68
CA GLN A 108 -15.61 -11.38 7.32
C GLN A 108 -14.47 -11.27 8.33
N ASN A 109 -13.80 -10.13 8.35
CA ASN A 109 -12.71 -9.89 9.27
C ASN A 109 -13.01 -8.76 10.26
N SER A 110 -12.34 -8.83 11.40
CA SER A 110 -12.24 -7.74 12.36
C SER A 110 -10.78 -7.55 12.69
N ILE A 111 -10.29 -6.33 12.59
CA ILE A 111 -8.86 -6.01 12.69
C ILE A 111 -8.65 -4.93 13.73
N VAL A 112 -7.70 -5.18 14.64
CA VAL A 112 -7.20 -4.18 15.60
C VAL A 112 -5.70 -4.05 15.38
N VAL A 113 -5.23 -2.83 15.13
CA VAL A 113 -3.81 -2.54 14.93
C VAL A 113 -3.26 -1.83 16.16
N ALA A 114 -2.18 -2.37 16.72
CA ALA A 114 -1.33 -1.68 17.67
C ALA A 114 -0.06 -1.22 16.92
N SER A 115 0.01 0.06 16.64
CA SER A 115 1.04 0.64 15.75
C SER A 115 2.46 0.49 16.29
N GLY A 116 2.64 0.45 17.63
CA GLY A 116 3.95 0.24 18.26
C GLY A 116 5.03 1.14 17.67
N ALA A 117 6.14 0.54 17.28
CA ALA A 117 7.30 1.23 16.73
C ALA A 117 7.02 2.03 15.44
N ASN A 118 5.95 1.74 14.69
CA ASN A 118 5.59 2.56 13.53
C ASN A 118 5.33 4.02 13.91
N HIS A 119 4.77 4.28 15.10
CA HIS A 119 4.56 5.63 15.62
C HIS A 119 5.82 6.32 16.14
N GLU A 120 6.94 5.59 16.25
CA GLU A 120 8.26 6.11 16.60
C GLU A 120 9.07 6.59 15.37
N LEU A 121 8.51 6.49 14.18
CA LEU A 121 9.07 7.16 13.00
C LEU A 121 8.67 8.64 13.06
N LEU A 122 9.54 9.48 13.63
CA LEU A 122 9.23 10.87 13.95
C LEU A 122 9.69 11.82 12.83
N PRO A 123 9.14 13.06 12.75
CA PRO A 123 9.57 14.06 11.77
C PRO A 123 11.07 14.38 11.80
N VAL A 124 11.72 14.29 12.95
CA VAL A 124 13.16 14.48 13.13
C VAL A 124 13.98 13.42 12.39
N ASP A 125 13.46 12.21 12.21
CA ASP A 125 14.14 11.13 11.50
C ASP A 125 14.21 11.38 9.98
N VAL A 126 13.33 12.21 9.44
CA VAL A 126 13.24 12.48 8.00
C VAL A 126 14.55 13.07 7.45
N ALA A 127 15.28 13.85 8.25
CA ALA A 127 16.57 14.38 7.85
C ALA A 127 17.57 13.27 7.49
N ALA A 128 17.56 12.17 8.25
CA ALA A 128 18.39 10.98 7.99
C ALA A 128 17.91 10.17 6.79
N LEU A 129 16.65 10.33 6.36
CA LEU A 129 16.09 9.65 5.18
C LEU A 129 16.38 10.38 3.86
N ARG A 130 16.72 11.69 3.89
CA ARG A 130 16.98 12.46 2.65
C ARG A 130 17.97 11.79 1.69
N PRO A 131 19.09 11.21 2.15
CA PRO A 131 20.04 10.54 1.23
C PRO A 131 19.43 9.39 0.42
N ILE A 132 18.41 8.70 0.95
CA ILE A 132 17.76 7.60 0.21
C ILE A 132 16.71 8.09 -0.78
N PHE A 133 16.18 9.32 -0.61
CA PHE A 133 15.27 9.93 -1.59
C PHE A 133 16.02 10.44 -2.82
N ARG A 134 17.30 10.86 -2.63
CA ARG A 134 18.12 11.36 -3.73
C ARG A 134 18.35 10.29 -4.80
N GLY A 135 17.85 10.57 -6.00
CA GLY A 135 17.92 9.64 -7.14
C GLY A 135 16.83 8.56 -7.14
N ALA A 136 15.94 8.52 -6.15
CA ALA A 136 14.71 7.75 -6.27
C ALA A 136 13.80 8.40 -7.31
N ARG A 137 13.12 7.59 -8.12
CA ARG A 137 12.11 8.08 -9.07
C ARG A 137 10.78 8.33 -8.39
N PHE A 138 10.41 7.45 -7.45
CA PHE A 138 9.18 7.52 -6.67
C PHE A 138 9.41 7.20 -5.21
N VAL A 139 8.63 7.86 -4.35
CA VAL A 139 8.51 7.52 -2.92
C VAL A 139 7.04 7.24 -2.60
N LEU A 140 6.76 6.05 -2.05
CA LEU A 140 5.42 5.61 -1.63
C LEU A 140 5.23 5.87 -0.15
N PHE A 141 4.02 6.32 0.19
CA PHE A 141 3.58 6.60 1.54
C PHE A 141 2.21 6.00 1.82
N GLN A 142 1.94 5.67 3.09
CA GLN A 142 0.63 5.29 3.62
C GLN A 142 0.41 6.04 4.94
N LEU A 143 -0.70 5.79 5.65
CA LEU A 143 -1.08 6.55 6.85
C LEU A 143 -1.03 5.71 8.14
N GLU A 144 -0.23 4.65 8.18
CA GLU A 144 0.03 3.85 9.40
C GLU A 144 1.26 4.34 10.21
N THR A 145 1.84 5.46 9.81
CA THR A 145 2.90 6.20 10.52
C THR A 145 2.40 7.61 10.87
N PRO A 146 3.06 8.35 11.78
CA PRO A 146 2.58 9.67 12.18
C PRO A 146 2.40 10.61 10.99
N LEU A 147 1.27 11.30 10.95
CA LEU A 147 0.90 12.17 9.83
C LEU A 147 1.92 13.30 9.60
N ASP A 148 2.45 13.86 10.68
CA ASP A 148 3.49 14.92 10.61
C ASP A 148 4.78 14.38 9.97
N THR A 149 5.12 13.12 10.22
CA THR A 149 6.26 12.45 9.57
C THR A 149 5.99 12.25 8.08
N VAL A 150 4.79 11.78 7.73
CA VAL A 150 4.38 11.64 6.32
C VAL A 150 4.46 12.98 5.60
N ALA A 151 3.90 14.05 6.19
CA ALA A 151 3.93 15.39 5.61
C ALA A 151 5.37 15.89 5.37
N ARG A 152 6.25 15.71 6.36
CA ARG A 152 7.65 16.11 6.27
C ARG A 152 8.45 15.26 5.27
N ALA A 153 8.16 13.97 5.20
CA ALA A 153 8.83 13.06 4.26
C ALA A 153 8.38 13.28 2.81
N LEU A 154 7.08 13.59 2.57
CA LEU A 154 6.58 14.03 1.26
C LEU A 154 7.32 15.28 0.76
N GLU A 155 7.46 16.30 1.62
CA GLU A 155 8.21 17.52 1.31
C GLU A 155 9.66 17.21 0.95
N ALA A 156 10.34 16.44 1.81
CA ALA A 156 11.75 16.07 1.62
C ALA A 156 11.97 15.23 0.34
N ALA A 157 11.06 14.31 0.01
CA ALA A 157 11.13 13.52 -1.22
C ALA A 157 11.04 14.40 -2.48
N ARG A 158 10.12 15.36 -2.50
CA ARG A 158 9.97 16.32 -3.61
C ARG A 158 11.19 17.25 -3.73
N GLU A 159 11.73 17.74 -2.62
CA GLU A 159 12.95 18.55 -2.62
C GLU A 159 14.16 17.81 -3.19
N GLU A 160 14.23 16.47 -3.02
CA GLU A 160 15.26 15.62 -3.63
C GLU A 160 14.92 15.17 -5.07
N GLY A 161 13.80 15.66 -5.64
CA GLY A 161 13.40 15.43 -7.03
C GLY A 161 12.63 14.13 -7.26
N ALA A 162 12.21 13.41 -6.23
CA ALA A 162 11.39 12.22 -6.36
C ALA A 162 9.90 12.57 -6.49
N ARG A 163 9.14 11.79 -7.28
CA ARG A 163 7.70 11.87 -7.31
C ARG A 163 7.08 11.10 -6.15
N THR A 164 5.94 11.56 -5.66
CA THR A 164 5.29 11.02 -4.47
C THR A 164 4.00 10.28 -4.83
N VAL A 165 3.82 9.11 -4.23
CA VAL A 165 2.58 8.34 -4.28
C VAL A 165 2.05 8.18 -2.86
N LEU A 166 0.80 8.57 -2.62
CA LEU A 166 0.13 8.41 -1.33
C LEU A 166 -1.04 7.46 -1.46
N ASP A 167 -0.96 6.35 -0.72
CA ASP A 167 -2.11 5.50 -0.40
C ASP A 167 -2.76 6.04 0.88
N PRO A 168 -3.93 6.68 0.83
CA PRO A 168 -4.51 7.36 2.00
C PRO A 168 -5.18 6.37 2.96
N ALA A 169 -4.50 5.28 3.29
CA ALA A 169 -4.97 4.17 4.12
C ALA A 169 -4.12 3.99 5.38
N PRO A 170 -4.75 3.84 6.58
CA PRO A 170 -6.18 3.96 6.84
C PRO A 170 -6.70 5.38 6.66
N ALA A 171 -7.90 5.52 6.12
CA ALA A 171 -8.45 6.81 5.76
C ALA A 171 -8.70 7.71 6.98
N GLN A 172 -8.19 8.92 6.92
CA GLN A 172 -8.39 9.98 7.90
C GLN A 172 -8.42 11.34 7.19
N PRO A 173 -8.96 12.41 7.82
CA PRO A 173 -8.89 13.75 7.25
C PRO A 173 -7.43 14.17 7.02
N LEU A 174 -7.16 14.75 5.85
CA LEU A 174 -5.81 15.21 5.50
C LEU A 174 -5.82 16.72 5.23
N PRO A 175 -4.79 17.47 5.72
CA PRO A 175 -4.62 18.87 5.38
C PRO A 175 -4.40 19.06 3.87
N LYS A 176 -4.97 20.14 3.30
CA LYS A 176 -4.76 20.47 1.88
C LYS A 176 -3.29 20.69 1.54
N GLU A 177 -2.53 21.25 2.47
CA GLU A 177 -1.09 21.49 2.34
C GLU A 177 -0.29 20.20 2.19
N LEU A 178 -0.75 19.11 2.80
CA LEU A 178 -0.17 17.77 2.61
C LEU A 178 -0.55 17.24 1.23
N LEU A 179 -1.84 17.28 0.88
CA LEU A 179 -2.35 16.77 -0.39
C LEU A 179 -1.75 17.49 -1.61
N ALA A 180 -1.45 18.78 -1.50
CA ALA A 180 -0.76 19.55 -2.54
C ALA A 180 0.70 19.10 -2.81
N ARG A 181 1.27 18.25 -1.95
CA ARG A 181 2.60 17.64 -2.12
C ARG A 181 2.54 16.23 -2.71
N VAL A 182 1.34 15.76 -3.04
CA VAL A 182 1.11 14.40 -3.57
C VAL A 182 1.01 14.45 -5.08
N ASP A 183 1.90 13.76 -5.79
CA ASP A 183 1.83 13.68 -7.26
C ASP A 183 0.76 12.65 -7.70
N VAL A 184 0.65 11.52 -6.97
CA VAL A 184 -0.35 10.49 -7.26
C VAL A 184 -1.05 10.06 -5.97
N LEU A 185 -2.35 10.28 -5.88
CA LEU A 185 -3.21 9.85 -4.77
C LEU A 185 -4.02 8.63 -5.21
N THR A 186 -3.98 7.54 -4.41
CA THR A 186 -4.57 6.25 -4.78
C THR A 186 -5.63 5.76 -3.80
N PRO A 187 -6.72 6.48 -3.54
CA PRO A 187 -7.76 6.05 -2.63
C PRO A 187 -8.60 4.91 -3.23
N ASN A 188 -9.21 4.09 -2.36
CA ASN A 188 -10.38 3.32 -2.71
C ASN A 188 -11.65 4.17 -2.49
N GLU A 189 -12.83 3.60 -2.75
CA GLU A 189 -14.13 4.28 -2.61
C GLU A 189 -14.36 4.82 -1.20
N SER A 190 -14.13 4.00 -0.17
CA SER A 190 -14.33 4.39 1.22
C SER A 190 -13.32 5.43 1.70
N GLU A 191 -12.08 5.33 1.26
CA GLU A 191 -11.01 6.30 1.51
C GLU A 191 -11.33 7.65 0.86
N ALA A 192 -11.80 7.63 -0.38
CA ALA A 192 -12.22 8.82 -1.12
C ALA A 192 -13.37 9.55 -0.40
N CYS A 193 -14.41 8.83 0.00
CA CYS A 193 -15.53 9.41 0.77
C CYS A 193 -15.03 10.07 2.07
N ARG A 194 -14.17 9.40 2.83
CA ARG A 194 -13.63 9.93 4.09
C ARG A 194 -12.76 11.17 3.89
N LEU A 195 -11.92 11.19 2.85
CA LEU A 195 -11.11 12.38 2.50
C LEU A 195 -11.97 13.60 2.17
N LEU A 196 -13.15 13.37 1.59
CA LEU A 196 -14.12 14.41 1.24
C LEU A 196 -15.12 14.74 2.37
N GLY A 197 -14.99 14.07 3.53
CA GLY A 197 -15.91 14.25 4.66
C GLY A 197 -17.32 13.75 4.37
N ARG A 198 -17.48 12.77 3.49
CA ARG A 198 -18.75 12.17 3.10
C ARG A 198 -19.02 10.86 3.87
N PRO A 199 -20.29 10.47 4.03
CA PRO A 199 -20.62 9.11 4.46
C PRO A 199 -19.98 8.08 3.54
N VAL A 200 -19.57 6.95 4.13
CA VAL A 200 -19.04 5.82 3.33
C VAL A 200 -20.24 5.09 2.72
N GLU A 201 -20.39 5.25 1.42
CA GLU A 201 -21.42 4.57 0.64
C GLU A 201 -20.75 3.74 -0.46
N ARG A 202 -21.44 2.73 -0.96
CA ARG A 202 -21.00 1.96 -2.12
C ARG A 202 -21.21 2.85 -3.34
N LEU A 203 -20.11 3.21 -3.99
CA LEU A 203 -20.13 4.08 -5.17
C LEU A 203 -20.37 3.25 -6.42
N SER A 204 -21.15 3.80 -7.34
CA SER A 204 -21.21 3.26 -8.70
C SER A 204 -20.00 3.73 -9.52
N PRO A 205 -19.54 2.97 -10.51
CA PRO A 205 -18.45 3.41 -11.39
C PRO A 205 -18.72 4.74 -12.11
N GLU A 206 -20.01 5.07 -12.33
CA GLU A 206 -20.47 6.32 -12.97
C GLU A 206 -20.21 7.56 -12.11
N GLU A 207 -20.08 7.39 -10.78
CA GLU A 207 -19.78 8.47 -9.84
C GLU A 207 -18.28 8.77 -9.74
N ALA A 208 -17.44 7.87 -10.24
CA ALA A 208 -15.98 7.97 -10.13
C ALA A 208 -15.41 9.28 -10.73
N PRO A 209 -15.86 9.78 -11.90
CA PRO A 209 -15.36 11.05 -12.46
C PRO A 209 -15.59 12.23 -11.52
N ALA A 210 -16.80 12.37 -10.97
CA ALA A 210 -17.14 13.47 -10.07
C ALA A 210 -16.31 13.42 -8.79
N LEU A 211 -16.21 12.22 -8.19
CA LEU A 211 -15.43 11.99 -6.96
C LEU A 211 -13.94 12.28 -7.16
N ALA A 212 -13.37 11.81 -8.27
CA ALA A 212 -11.97 12.08 -8.62
C ALA A 212 -11.72 13.58 -8.86
N GLY A 213 -12.68 14.29 -9.48
CA GLY A 213 -12.63 15.74 -9.67
C GLY A 213 -12.56 16.50 -8.34
N GLU A 214 -13.39 16.12 -7.36
CA GLU A 214 -13.36 16.73 -6.03
C GLU A 214 -12.05 16.45 -5.29
N LEU A 215 -11.56 15.21 -5.34
CA LEU A 215 -10.26 14.84 -4.75
C LEU A 215 -9.11 15.64 -5.37
N ARG A 216 -9.12 15.82 -6.70
CA ARG A 216 -8.10 16.60 -7.40
C ARG A 216 -8.10 18.07 -6.97
N ASN A 217 -9.27 18.65 -6.68
CA ASN A 217 -9.40 20.00 -6.16
C ASN A 217 -8.80 20.18 -4.74
N LEU A 218 -8.48 19.09 -4.04
CA LEU A 218 -7.75 19.13 -2.78
C LEU A 218 -6.24 19.29 -2.95
N GLY A 219 -5.70 19.12 -4.18
CA GLY A 219 -4.31 19.42 -4.50
C GLY A 219 -3.49 18.37 -5.26
N PRO A 220 -3.78 17.05 -5.21
CA PRO A 220 -2.99 16.05 -5.92
C PRO A 220 -3.04 16.25 -7.44
N GLU A 221 -1.92 15.95 -8.13
CA GLU A 221 -1.84 16.09 -9.59
C GLU A 221 -2.62 15.00 -10.34
N THR A 222 -2.53 13.77 -9.82
CA THR A 222 -3.17 12.59 -10.39
C THR A 222 -3.98 11.88 -9.32
N ILE A 223 -5.23 11.58 -9.61
CA ILE A 223 -6.09 10.71 -8.80
C ILE A 223 -6.23 9.37 -9.50
N VAL A 224 -6.00 8.29 -8.76
CA VAL A 224 -6.28 6.92 -9.19
C VAL A 224 -7.25 6.32 -8.19
N LEU A 225 -8.54 6.40 -8.49
CA LEU A 225 -9.60 5.86 -7.65
C LEU A 225 -9.74 4.36 -7.89
N LYS A 226 -9.44 3.55 -6.89
CA LYS A 226 -9.57 2.09 -6.91
C LYS A 226 -11.03 1.70 -6.71
N LEU A 227 -11.60 0.90 -7.62
CA LEU A 227 -13.01 0.52 -7.68
C LEU A 227 -13.20 -1.01 -7.55
N GLY A 228 -12.34 -1.66 -6.78
CA GLY A 228 -12.38 -3.10 -6.52
C GLY A 228 -12.36 -3.93 -7.81
N GLU A 229 -13.37 -4.78 -7.98
CA GLU A 229 -13.52 -5.66 -9.15
C GLU A 229 -13.72 -4.91 -10.47
N HIS A 230 -14.20 -3.66 -10.41
CA HIS A 230 -14.40 -2.83 -11.58
C HIS A 230 -13.09 -2.27 -12.14
N GLY A 231 -11.99 -2.30 -11.38
CA GLY A 231 -10.68 -1.76 -11.77
C GLY A 231 -10.40 -0.40 -11.17
N CYS A 232 -10.06 0.61 -11.96
CA CYS A 232 -9.78 1.95 -11.44
C CYS A 232 -10.20 3.05 -12.41
N TYR A 233 -10.45 4.24 -11.85
CA TYR A 233 -10.63 5.47 -12.61
C TYR A 233 -9.44 6.40 -12.39
N CYS A 234 -8.87 6.93 -13.46
CA CYS A 234 -7.75 7.84 -13.41
C CYS A 234 -8.15 9.23 -13.90
N LEU A 235 -7.78 10.25 -13.12
CA LEU A 235 -7.92 11.67 -13.50
C LEU A 235 -6.59 12.38 -13.32
N SER A 236 -6.01 12.85 -14.42
CA SER A 236 -4.80 13.68 -14.45
C SER A 236 -4.90 14.71 -15.59
N ALA A 237 -3.88 15.55 -15.73
CA ALA A 237 -3.80 16.45 -16.88
C ALA A 237 -3.61 15.72 -18.22
N ALA A 238 -2.99 14.52 -18.19
CA ALA A 238 -2.65 13.76 -19.39
C ALA A 238 -3.65 12.63 -19.70
N LEU A 239 -4.44 12.18 -18.73
CA LEU A 239 -5.33 11.02 -18.87
C LEU A 239 -6.56 11.20 -17.98
N GLU A 240 -7.72 11.08 -18.60
CA GLU A 240 -9.01 10.91 -17.92
C GLU A 240 -9.64 9.63 -18.47
N LYS A 241 -9.64 8.56 -17.66
CA LYS A 241 -10.04 7.24 -18.17
C LYS A 241 -10.43 6.26 -17.07
N PHE A 242 -11.48 5.48 -17.35
CA PHE A 242 -11.76 4.25 -16.64
C PHE A 242 -10.93 3.11 -17.23
N VAL A 243 -10.17 2.42 -16.37
CA VAL A 243 -9.37 1.24 -16.74
C VAL A 243 -9.99 0.02 -16.08
N PRO A 244 -10.62 -0.88 -16.85
CA PRO A 244 -11.36 -2.00 -16.30
C PRO A 244 -10.46 -2.97 -15.54
N GLY A 245 -11.03 -3.61 -14.53
CA GLY A 245 -10.43 -4.72 -13.80
C GLY A 245 -10.42 -6.02 -14.64
N PHE A 246 -9.87 -7.05 -14.04
CA PHE A 246 -9.85 -8.38 -14.64
C PHE A 246 -10.73 -9.32 -13.81
N PRO A 247 -11.73 -9.98 -14.41
CA PRO A 247 -12.55 -10.96 -13.70
C PRO A 247 -11.71 -12.17 -13.30
N VAL A 248 -11.69 -12.47 -12.00
CA VAL A 248 -10.97 -13.59 -11.39
C VAL A 248 -11.79 -14.20 -10.24
N GLU A 249 -11.48 -15.43 -9.86
CA GLU A 249 -12.04 -16.04 -8.66
C GLU A 249 -11.31 -15.51 -7.42
N VAL A 250 -12.02 -14.73 -6.59
CA VAL A 250 -11.47 -14.12 -5.39
C VAL A 250 -11.40 -15.13 -4.24
N ARG A 251 -10.23 -15.24 -3.61
CA ARG A 251 -9.99 -16.02 -2.39
C ARG A 251 -9.70 -15.15 -1.18
N ASP A 252 -8.91 -14.10 -1.36
CA ASP A 252 -8.49 -13.20 -0.27
C ASP A 252 -8.16 -11.83 -0.86
N THR A 253 -8.76 -10.77 -0.34
CA THR A 253 -8.52 -9.40 -0.80
C THR A 253 -7.43 -8.67 0.00
N THR A 254 -6.80 -9.37 0.94
CA THR A 254 -5.72 -8.80 1.77
C THR A 254 -4.58 -8.29 0.90
N ALA A 255 -4.14 -7.06 1.15
CA ALA A 255 -3.06 -6.38 0.43
C ALA A 255 -3.26 -6.21 -1.10
N ALA A 256 -4.49 -6.37 -1.63
CA ALA A 256 -4.76 -6.10 -3.06
C ALA A 256 -4.47 -4.65 -3.43
N GLY A 257 -4.87 -3.69 -2.59
CA GLY A 257 -4.55 -2.27 -2.74
C GLY A 257 -3.05 -1.98 -2.66
N ASP A 258 -2.33 -2.65 -1.75
CA ASP A 258 -0.88 -2.54 -1.62
C ASP A 258 -0.17 -3.05 -2.88
N THR A 259 -0.62 -4.20 -3.40
CA THR A 259 -0.12 -4.79 -4.66
C THR A 259 -0.38 -3.87 -5.85
N PHE A 260 -1.59 -3.29 -5.93
CA PHE A 260 -1.93 -2.30 -6.96
C PHE A 260 -1.01 -1.08 -6.92
N ASN A 261 -0.86 -0.46 -5.75
CA ASN A 261 -0.04 0.75 -5.57
C ASN A 261 1.43 0.50 -5.90
N ALA A 262 1.97 -0.64 -5.47
CA ALA A 262 3.33 -1.05 -5.79
C ALA A 262 3.51 -1.28 -7.31
N ALA A 263 2.61 -2.02 -7.95
CA ALA A 263 2.64 -2.31 -9.38
C ALA A 263 2.55 -1.03 -10.22
N LEU A 264 1.62 -0.13 -9.87
CA LEU A 264 1.51 1.19 -10.51
C LEU A 264 2.82 1.96 -10.42
N THR A 265 3.39 2.03 -9.22
CA THR A 265 4.63 2.77 -8.98
C THR A 265 5.81 2.18 -9.73
N VAL A 266 5.93 0.85 -9.76
CA VAL A 266 6.97 0.14 -10.53
C VAL A 266 6.85 0.49 -12.01
N ALA A 267 5.66 0.37 -12.58
CA ALA A 267 5.42 0.64 -14.00
C ALA A 267 5.72 2.12 -14.37
N LEU A 268 5.32 3.06 -13.51
CA LEU A 268 5.65 4.49 -13.69
C LEU A 268 7.15 4.75 -13.53
N ALA A 269 7.81 4.09 -12.58
CA ALA A 269 9.26 4.21 -12.40
C ALA A 269 10.05 3.65 -13.59
N GLU A 270 9.50 2.72 -14.34
CA GLU A 270 10.06 2.20 -15.61
C GLU A 270 9.79 3.13 -16.80
N GLY A 271 8.94 4.16 -16.64
CA GLY A 271 8.59 5.09 -17.70
C GLY A 271 7.47 4.60 -18.61
N ARG A 272 6.67 3.62 -18.18
CA ARG A 272 5.46 3.21 -18.93
C ARG A 272 4.45 4.35 -19.00
N LEU A 273 3.65 4.37 -20.05
CA LEU A 273 2.52 5.27 -20.15
C LEU A 273 1.55 5.01 -18.98
N LEU A 274 0.88 6.05 -18.51
CA LEU A 274 0.00 5.97 -17.32
C LEU A 274 -1.11 4.91 -17.51
N GLU A 275 -1.70 4.81 -18.69
CA GLU A 275 -2.72 3.80 -18.99
C GLU A 275 -2.16 2.36 -18.88
N ASP A 276 -0.97 2.11 -19.43
CA ASP A 276 -0.32 0.81 -19.35
C ASP A 276 0.08 0.46 -17.92
N ALA A 277 0.51 1.46 -17.14
CA ALA A 277 0.85 1.30 -15.74
C ALA A 277 -0.39 0.93 -14.90
N LEU A 278 -1.54 1.56 -15.14
CA LEU A 278 -2.81 1.24 -14.50
C LEU A 278 -3.29 -0.16 -14.85
N ARG A 279 -3.18 -0.56 -16.12
CA ARG A 279 -3.53 -1.91 -16.57
C ARG A 279 -2.64 -2.96 -15.92
N PHE A 280 -1.33 -2.69 -15.81
CA PHE A 280 -0.39 -3.56 -15.10
C PHE A 280 -0.73 -3.69 -13.61
N ALA A 281 -1.10 -2.58 -12.97
CA ALA A 281 -1.52 -2.56 -11.57
C ALA A 281 -2.81 -3.36 -11.33
N ASN A 282 -3.84 -3.18 -12.18
CA ASN A 282 -5.07 -3.98 -12.11
C ASN A 282 -4.79 -5.49 -12.27
N ALA A 283 -3.90 -5.87 -13.19
CA ALA A 283 -3.53 -7.28 -13.39
C ALA A 283 -2.80 -7.87 -12.18
N ALA A 284 -1.85 -7.15 -11.61
CA ALA A 284 -1.13 -7.59 -10.41
C ALA A 284 -2.08 -7.77 -9.22
N ALA A 285 -2.97 -6.80 -8.98
CA ALA A 285 -3.99 -6.88 -7.94
C ALA A 285 -4.98 -8.04 -8.19
N ALA A 286 -5.44 -8.23 -9.44
CA ALA A 286 -6.33 -9.33 -9.80
C ALA A 286 -5.70 -10.71 -9.52
N ILE A 287 -4.42 -10.90 -9.82
CA ILE A 287 -3.71 -12.15 -9.51
C ILE A 287 -3.58 -12.31 -7.99
N SER A 288 -3.23 -11.26 -7.26
CA SER A 288 -3.04 -11.34 -5.80
C SER A 288 -4.29 -11.83 -5.08
N VAL A 289 -5.48 -11.37 -5.46
CA VAL A 289 -6.74 -11.77 -4.80
C VAL A 289 -7.13 -13.23 -5.05
N THR A 290 -6.47 -13.95 -5.96
CA THR A 290 -6.69 -15.39 -6.17
C THR A 290 -5.94 -16.27 -5.18
N ARG A 291 -5.17 -15.67 -4.25
CA ARG A 291 -4.28 -16.36 -3.31
C ARG A 291 -4.52 -15.87 -1.89
N LEU A 292 -4.16 -16.70 -0.91
CA LEU A 292 -4.24 -16.34 0.50
C LEU A 292 -3.02 -15.52 0.95
N GLY A 293 -3.25 -14.58 1.86
CA GLY A 293 -2.24 -13.82 2.58
C GLY A 293 -1.81 -12.53 1.88
N ALA A 294 -1.08 -11.67 2.61
CA ALA A 294 -0.63 -10.36 2.15
C ALA A 294 0.58 -10.47 1.19
N GLN A 295 1.80 -10.54 1.74
CA GLN A 295 3.03 -10.60 0.94
C GLN A 295 3.18 -11.91 0.14
N ALA A 296 2.58 -13.00 0.63
CA ALA A 296 2.62 -14.30 -0.04
C ALA A 296 1.77 -14.33 -1.32
N SER A 297 0.68 -13.55 -1.38
CA SER A 297 -0.23 -13.50 -2.53
C SER A 297 0.34 -12.72 -3.72
N VAL A 298 1.30 -11.83 -3.49
CA VAL A 298 1.87 -10.95 -4.51
C VAL A 298 2.50 -11.77 -5.65
N PRO A 299 2.06 -11.56 -6.91
CA PRO A 299 2.62 -12.26 -8.07
C PRO A 299 4.05 -11.81 -8.40
N GLY A 300 4.78 -12.65 -9.10
CA GLY A 300 6.01 -12.26 -9.77
C GLY A 300 5.73 -11.47 -11.05
N ARG A 301 6.71 -10.67 -11.50
CA ARG A 301 6.59 -9.84 -12.71
C ARG A 301 6.20 -10.64 -13.96
N SER A 302 6.92 -11.74 -14.23
CA SER A 302 6.66 -12.59 -15.41
C SER A 302 5.23 -13.11 -15.45
N GLU A 303 4.67 -13.42 -14.30
CA GLU A 303 3.30 -13.91 -14.16
C GLU A 303 2.27 -12.81 -14.55
N VAL A 304 2.50 -11.57 -14.12
CA VAL A 304 1.62 -10.44 -14.50
C VAL A 304 1.71 -10.17 -16.00
N GLU A 305 2.92 -10.22 -16.57
CA GLU A 305 3.11 -10.01 -18.00
C GLU A 305 2.50 -11.12 -18.85
N GLU A 306 2.56 -12.37 -18.40
CA GLU A 306 1.91 -13.50 -19.05
C GLU A 306 0.38 -13.40 -18.97
N PHE A 307 -0.14 -13.04 -17.78
CA PHE A 307 -1.57 -12.82 -17.59
C PHE A 307 -2.10 -11.72 -18.53
N LEU A 308 -1.39 -10.62 -18.67
CA LEU A 308 -1.77 -9.55 -19.58
C LEU A 308 -1.74 -9.99 -21.05
N ARG A 309 -0.72 -10.77 -21.46
CA ARG A 309 -0.66 -11.32 -22.84
C ARG A 309 -1.83 -12.24 -23.16
N SER A 310 -2.20 -13.11 -22.22
CA SER A 310 -3.32 -14.05 -22.42
C SER A 310 -4.67 -13.34 -22.61
N ARG A 311 -4.84 -12.15 -21.99
CA ARG A 311 -6.06 -11.33 -22.07
C ARG A 311 -6.08 -10.32 -23.23
N MET A 312 -5.01 -10.23 -24.03
CA MET A 312 -4.98 -9.48 -25.28
C MET A 312 -5.41 -10.33 -26.48
N LEU A 313 -5.36 -11.66 -26.34
CA LEU A 313 -5.65 -12.62 -27.39
C LEU A 313 -7.10 -13.17 -27.33
N SER A 314 -7.83 -12.85 -26.28
CA SER A 314 -9.24 -13.17 -26.06
C SER A 314 -10.13 -11.96 -26.33
#